data_c456b29da61bf539c2bc27cdd6ab4ff1
#
_entry.id   c456b29da61bf539c2bc27cdd6ab4ff1
#
_cell.length_a   1.000
_cell.length_b   1.000
_cell.length_c   1.000
_cell.angle_alpha   90.00
_cell.angle_beta   90.00
_cell.angle_gamma   90.00
#
_symmetry.space_group_name_H-M   'P 1'
#
loop_
_entity.id
_entity.type
_entity.pdbx_description
1 polymer ?
#
loop_
_entity_poly.entity_id
_entity_poly.type
_entity_poly.pdbx_seq_one_letter_code
_entity_poly.pdbx_strand_id
1 'polypeptide(L)'
;MRLCHKLRRRQSAAGKIPLFYRNGVPACLILRGCKHGRAGEDFVSSGGFAIMPLLPTGLTVSAYPPSSFLFRLTVAFIGALAFMQVYSIQSILPLLMRHFQADEVQIGLAVGVTVMGMGLMSPFIGMLSDAFGRRWMICSAIFFYSLPVALSAYAPTIESFTLLRFLVGIFVPGMTVCLIAYLGEEFESEHIGKLMAFYVCGTVFGGFSGRFLLGHLTQWIGWQFSMLLLSGLSFTGFLLVLWQLPPSRHFVAKPQLSTAMRSLVSHLHNRIVLSSCALGFFVLFSLVGCFSFINLRLAQAPYHLNTAQLANIFSVYLIGMIITPAATWLLRKFGAPRTMALSLALSVCGIVISLAQPLMLVFCGLILMSTGVFITQSATISYISLHVREGRSLATGLYYMAYYCGGTAGAWLCALSFQTWQWQGVVGTLLLAQCIGLIIIFSVIWQTSPRAQG
;
A
#
# COMPACT_ATOMS: atom_id res chain seq x y z
N MET A 1 -4.07 55.38 5.56
CA MET A 1 -5.12 54.56 6.16
C MET A 1 -6.57 55.01 5.84
N ARG A 2 -6.85 56.28 5.57
CA ARG A 2 -8.23 56.77 5.27
C ARG A 2 -8.71 56.51 3.82
N LEU A 3 -7.84 56.18 2.90
CA LEU A 3 -8.19 55.88 1.49
C LEU A 3 -8.65 54.41 1.27
N CYS A 4 -8.17 53.46 2.04
CA CYS A 4 -8.56 52.08 1.97
C CYS A 4 -9.99 51.81 2.47
N HIS A 5 -10.51 52.62 3.39
CA HIS A 5 -11.86 52.47 3.94
C HIS A 5 -12.97 52.96 2.98
N LYS A 6 -12.64 53.88 2.06
CA LYS A 6 -13.60 54.37 1.06
C LYS A 6 -13.74 53.49 -0.16
N LEU A 7 -12.76 52.64 -0.47
CA LEU A 7 -12.81 51.69 -1.58
C LEU A 7 -13.60 50.39 -1.23
N ARG A 8 -13.70 50.06 0.04
CA ARG A 8 -14.44 48.84 0.50
C ARG A 8 -15.97 49.04 0.46
N ARG A 9 -16.49 50.25 0.44
CA ARG A 9 -17.93 50.57 0.37
C ARG A 9 -18.50 50.75 -1.03
N ARG A 10 -17.68 50.71 -2.09
CA ARG A 10 -18.13 50.83 -3.46
C ARG A 10 -18.12 49.51 -4.28
N GLN A 11 -17.71 48.39 -3.68
CA GLN A 11 -17.69 47.06 -4.34
C GLN A 11 -18.97 46.24 -4.18
N SER A 12 -20.01 46.83 -3.60
CA SER A 12 -21.31 46.12 -3.41
C SER A 12 -22.34 46.37 -4.50
N ALA A 13 -22.01 47.15 -5.54
CA ALA A 13 -23.00 47.48 -6.55
C ALA A 13 -22.36 47.78 -7.93
N ALA A 14 -21.69 46.80 -8.56
CA ALA A 14 -21.52 46.76 -10.02
C ALA A 14 -20.69 45.52 -10.41
N GLY A 15 -21.17 44.84 -11.44
CA GLY A 15 -20.62 43.55 -11.89
C GLY A 15 -19.22 43.62 -12.52
N LYS A 16 -18.64 42.47 -12.49
CA LYS A 16 -17.53 41.92 -13.30
C LYS A 16 -16.64 42.91 -14.06
N ILE A 17 -15.46 43.18 -13.49
CA ILE A 17 -14.32 43.77 -14.26
C ILE A 17 -13.30 42.65 -14.46
N PRO A 18 -12.83 42.36 -15.70
CA PRO A 18 -11.82 41.31 -15.94
C PRO A 18 -10.45 41.80 -15.49
N LEU A 19 -9.81 41.02 -14.62
CA LEU A 19 -8.41 41.18 -14.24
C LEU A 19 -7.52 40.67 -15.40
N PHE A 20 -6.77 41.57 -15.99
CA PHE A 20 -5.71 41.20 -16.93
C PHE A 20 -4.53 40.59 -16.20
N TYR A 21 -4.25 39.33 -16.48
CA TYR A 21 -3.03 38.65 -16.06
C TYR A 21 -1.98 38.74 -17.19
N ARG A 22 -0.81 39.25 -16.86
CA ARG A 22 0.39 39.12 -17.69
C ARG A 22 1.45 38.41 -16.83
N ASN A 23 1.80 37.18 -17.22
CA ASN A 23 2.86 36.35 -16.63
C ASN A 23 2.70 35.95 -15.17
N GLY A 24 1.51 35.59 -14.70
CA GLY A 24 1.32 34.79 -13.49
C GLY A 24 1.64 35.46 -12.13
N VAL A 25 1.85 36.75 -12.05
CA VAL A 25 2.13 37.47 -10.81
C VAL A 25 1.16 38.65 -10.68
N PRO A 26 0.46 38.82 -9.53
CA PRO A 26 -0.47 39.95 -9.36
C PRO A 26 0.29 41.27 -9.27
N ALA A 27 -0.19 42.25 -10.02
CA ALA A 27 0.42 43.57 -10.22
C ALA A 27 0.60 44.44 -8.94
N CYS A 28 0.28 43.93 -7.76
CA CYS A 28 0.37 44.68 -6.49
C CYS A 28 1.72 44.56 -5.76
N LEU A 29 2.70 43.84 -6.30
CA LEU A 29 4.00 43.57 -5.66
C LEU A 29 5.20 44.32 -6.24
N ILE A 30 4.98 45.22 -7.23
CA ILE A 30 6.08 45.92 -7.92
C ILE A 30 6.43 47.30 -7.29
N LEU A 31 5.77 47.76 -6.26
CA LEU A 31 6.01 49.07 -5.67
C LEU A 31 6.68 49.07 -4.29
N ARG A 32 7.47 48.05 -3.91
CA ARG A 32 8.33 48.12 -2.72
C ARG A 32 9.73 47.54 -2.96
N GLY A 33 10.53 48.28 -3.64
CA GLY A 33 11.94 48.03 -3.85
C GLY A 33 12.72 49.27 -4.16
N CYS A 34 12.89 50.14 -3.16
CA CYS A 34 13.95 51.14 -3.11
C CYS A 34 14.07 51.70 -1.69
N LYS A 35 15.13 51.32 -1.00
CA LYS A 35 16.08 52.18 -0.26
C LYS A 35 17.01 51.36 0.63
N HIS A 36 18.29 51.45 0.27
CA HIS A 36 19.50 51.67 1.12
C HIS A 36 19.64 50.86 2.41
N GLY A 37 20.67 50.12 2.61
CA GLY A 37 22.04 50.45 2.78
C GLY A 37 22.80 49.49 3.68
N ARG A 38 24.05 49.29 3.34
CA ARG A 38 25.24 48.92 4.13
C ARG A 38 25.49 47.53 4.65
N ALA A 39 26.61 47.08 4.22
CA ALA A 39 27.52 46.01 4.55
C ALA A 39 27.73 45.75 6.06
N GLY A 40 28.05 44.50 6.39
CA GLY A 40 28.60 44.06 7.68
C GLY A 40 28.62 42.57 7.76
N GLU A 41 29.77 42.03 7.54
CA GLU A 41 30.37 40.74 7.82
C GLU A 41 29.75 39.99 9.00
N ASP A 42 29.50 38.66 8.81
CA ASP A 42 30.15 37.67 9.66
C ASP A 42 29.93 36.25 9.10
N PHE A 43 31.06 35.68 8.68
CA PHE A 43 31.20 34.33 8.23
C PHE A 43 31.47 33.42 9.42
N VAL A 44 30.55 32.56 9.83
CA VAL A 44 30.86 31.47 10.75
C VAL A 44 30.70 30.16 10.01
N SER A 45 31.86 29.51 9.77
CA SER A 45 32.02 28.20 9.22
C SER A 45 31.48 27.13 10.17
N SER A 46 30.58 26.28 9.71
CA SER A 46 30.34 24.96 10.28
C SER A 46 30.38 23.94 9.17
N GLY A 47 31.41 23.05 9.26
CA GLY A 47 31.68 22.01 8.29
C GLY A 47 30.53 21.02 8.15
N GLY A 48 29.84 21.06 7.04
CA GLY A 48 28.93 20.04 6.58
C GLY A 48 29.51 19.38 5.35
N PHE A 49 29.72 18.08 5.40
CA PHE A 49 30.08 17.26 4.25
C PHE A 49 29.02 17.41 3.16
N ALA A 50 29.33 18.19 2.13
CA ALA A 50 28.55 18.24 0.92
C ALA A 50 28.93 17.01 0.06
N ILE A 51 28.10 15.98 0.08
CA ILE A 51 28.17 14.91 -0.95
C ILE A 51 27.63 15.53 -2.25
N MET A 52 28.58 15.90 -3.10
CA MET A 52 28.32 16.44 -4.44
C MET A 52 27.64 15.35 -5.29
N PRO A 53 26.47 15.58 -5.91
CA PRO A 53 25.86 14.56 -6.77
C PRO A 53 26.63 14.49 -8.08
N LEU A 54 27.34 13.37 -8.27
CA LEU A 54 27.95 12.97 -9.55
C LEU A 54 26.89 12.48 -10.54
N LEU A 55 26.06 13.38 -11.04
CA LEU A 55 25.19 13.10 -12.21
C LEU A 55 25.03 14.38 -13.02
N PRO A 56 25.09 14.29 -14.36
CA PRO A 56 25.03 15.46 -15.23
C PRO A 56 23.70 16.20 -15.09
N THR A 57 23.76 17.48 -14.75
CA THR A 57 22.67 18.44 -14.62
C THR A 57 21.98 18.79 -15.97
N GLY A 58 22.02 17.92 -16.95
CA GLY A 58 21.55 18.18 -18.31
C GLY A 58 20.29 17.46 -18.79
N LEU A 59 19.71 16.54 -17.98
CA LEU A 59 18.45 15.91 -18.35
C LEU A 59 17.30 16.80 -17.85
N THR A 60 16.82 17.69 -18.68
CA THR A 60 15.53 18.39 -18.49
C THR A 60 14.42 17.33 -18.51
N VAL A 61 14.06 16.82 -17.36
CA VAL A 61 12.89 15.95 -17.20
C VAL A 61 11.68 16.82 -17.48
N SER A 62 11.01 16.57 -18.61
CA SER A 62 9.75 17.21 -18.97
C SER A 62 8.76 17.01 -17.85
N ALA A 63 8.38 18.08 -17.16
CA ALA A 63 7.38 18.03 -16.10
C ALA A 63 6.01 17.76 -16.76
N TYR A 64 5.58 16.51 -16.80
CA TYR A 64 4.25 16.15 -17.28
C TYR A 64 3.19 16.74 -16.34
N PRO A 65 2.17 17.42 -16.87
CA PRO A 65 1.07 17.90 -16.05
C PRO A 65 0.35 16.73 -15.38
N PRO A 66 -0.26 16.91 -14.19
CA PRO A 66 -0.98 15.85 -13.45
C PRO A 66 -2.16 15.27 -14.26
N SER A 67 -2.62 15.98 -15.25
CA SER A 67 -3.62 15.54 -16.23
C SER A 67 -3.06 14.57 -17.28
N SER A 68 -1.72 14.46 -17.42
CA SER A 68 -1.09 13.56 -18.38
C SER A 68 -1.42 12.09 -18.05
N PHE A 69 -1.90 11.38 -19.06
CA PHE A 69 -2.17 9.95 -18.96
C PHE A 69 -0.90 9.15 -18.59
N LEU A 70 0.25 9.55 -19.15
CA LEU A 70 1.54 8.91 -18.88
C LEU A 70 1.94 9.03 -17.40
N PHE A 71 1.73 10.18 -16.76
CA PHE A 71 2.00 10.33 -15.33
C PHE A 71 1.10 9.43 -14.47
N ARG A 72 -0.19 9.31 -14.82
CA ARG A 72 -1.12 8.39 -14.14
C ARG A 72 -0.67 6.94 -14.28
N LEU A 73 -0.20 6.55 -15.46
CA LEU A 73 0.37 5.21 -15.67
C LEU A 73 1.65 5.01 -14.84
N THR A 74 2.51 6.02 -14.71
CA THR A 74 3.70 5.94 -13.85
C THR A 74 3.32 5.70 -12.39
N VAL A 75 2.30 6.40 -11.89
CA VAL A 75 1.76 6.19 -10.53
C VAL A 75 1.23 4.77 -10.35
N ALA A 76 0.43 4.28 -11.31
CA ALA A 76 -0.06 2.90 -11.30
C ALA A 76 1.09 1.89 -11.38
N PHE A 77 2.10 2.17 -12.19
CA PHE A 77 3.27 1.30 -12.37
C PHE A 77 4.13 1.19 -11.11
N ILE A 78 4.35 2.31 -10.38
CA ILE A 78 5.03 2.26 -9.07
C ILE A 78 4.24 1.40 -8.08
N GLY A 79 2.91 1.56 -8.04
CA GLY A 79 2.03 0.71 -7.25
C GLY A 79 2.13 -0.77 -7.63
N ALA A 80 2.20 -1.06 -8.93
CA ALA A 80 2.36 -2.42 -9.44
C ALA A 80 3.71 -3.02 -9.07
N LEU A 81 4.82 -2.30 -9.25
CA LEU A 81 6.15 -2.74 -8.85
C LEU A 81 6.21 -3.04 -7.35
N ALA A 82 5.61 -2.18 -6.51
CA ALA A 82 5.62 -2.35 -5.06
C ALA A 82 5.03 -3.69 -4.61
N PHE A 83 3.93 -4.13 -5.21
CA PHE A 83 3.23 -5.35 -4.80
C PHE A 83 3.55 -6.58 -5.65
N MET A 84 4.20 -6.41 -6.80
CA MET A 84 4.54 -7.50 -7.71
C MET A 84 5.37 -8.59 -7.01
N GLN A 85 6.38 -8.22 -6.24
CA GLN A 85 7.27 -9.18 -5.58
C GLN A 85 6.79 -9.59 -4.18
N VAL A 86 5.97 -8.79 -3.51
CA VAL A 86 5.53 -9.08 -2.12
C VAL A 86 4.91 -10.46 -2.02
N TYR A 87 4.04 -10.77 -2.96
CA TYR A 87 3.27 -12.01 -2.95
C TYR A 87 3.62 -12.97 -4.09
N SER A 88 4.60 -12.65 -4.96
CA SER A 88 4.92 -13.44 -6.15
C SER A 88 5.12 -14.93 -5.85
N ILE A 89 5.84 -15.24 -4.77
CA ILE A 89 6.18 -16.62 -4.40
C ILE A 89 4.96 -17.49 -4.04
N GLN A 90 3.78 -16.90 -3.76
CA GLN A 90 2.61 -17.67 -3.37
C GLN A 90 2.18 -18.69 -4.44
N SER A 91 2.38 -18.38 -5.72
CA SER A 91 2.04 -19.31 -6.82
C SER A 91 2.96 -20.52 -6.92
N ILE A 92 4.16 -20.45 -6.34
CA ILE A 92 5.18 -21.52 -6.41
C ILE A 92 5.52 -22.11 -5.03
N LEU A 93 4.75 -21.80 -3.97
CA LEU A 93 5.02 -22.32 -2.62
C LEU A 93 5.17 -23.84 -2.57
N PRO A 94 4.31 -24.65 -3.24
CA PRO A 94 4.48 -26.11 -3.22
C PRO A 94 5.80 -26.57 -3.84
N LEU A 95 6.30 -25.84 -4.84
CA LEU A 95 7.58 -26.12 -5.49
C LEU A 95 8.75 -25.75 -4.57
N LEU A 96 8.71 -24.56 -3.96
CA LEU A 96 9.75 -24.11 -3.02
C LEU A 96 9.84 -25.02 -1.79
N MET A 97 8.69 -25.48 -1.27
CA MET A 97 8.61 -26.43 -0.17
C MET A 97 9.36 -27.74 -0.50
N ARG A 98 9.17 -28.27 -1.69
CA ARG A 98 9.90 -29.47 -2.15
C ARG A 98 11.38 -29.18 -2.40
N HIS A 99 11.72 -28.03 -2.98
CA HIS A 99 13.09 -27.67 -3.32
C HIS A 99 13.97 -27.51 -2.08
N PHE A 100 13.46 -26.82 -1.05
CA PHE A 100 14.18 -26.57 0.20
C PHE A 100 13.94 -27.66 1.26
N GLN A 101 13.12 -28.66 0.98
CA GLN A 101 12.67 -29.67 1.97
C GLN A 101 12.08 -29.02 3.22
N ALA A 102 11.39 -27.89 3.04
CA ALA A 102 10.81 -27.07 4.08
C ALA A 102 9.43 -27.57 4.50
N ASP A 103 9.09 -27.36 5.78
CA ASP A 103 7.74 -27.62 6.26
C ASP A 103 6.78 -26.46 5.94
N GLU A 104 5.49 -26.64 6.24
CA GLU A 104 4.43 -25.66 5.97
C GLU A 104 4.64 -24.36 6.75
N VAL A 105 5.25 -24.44 7.95
CA VAL A 105 5.52 -23.27 8.80
C VAL A 105 6.65 -22.43 8.21
N GLN A 106 7.75 -23.07 7.81
CA GLN A 106 8.89 -22.40 7.19
C GLN A 106 8.48 -21.70 5.88
N ILE A 107 7.69 -22.38 5.03
CA ILE A 107 7.27 -21.80 3.77
C ILE A 107 6.22 -20.69 3.97
N GLY A 108 5.34 -20.83 4.96
CA GLY A 108 4.40 -19.79 5.36
C GLY A 108 5.10 -18.54 5.88
N LEU A 109 6.15 -18.73 6.70
CA LEU A 109 6.99 -17.65 7.19
C LEU A 109 7.68 -16.88 6.06
N ALA A 110 8.14 -17.55 4.99
CA ALA A 110 8.76 -16.87 3.84
C ALA A 110 7.82 -15.82 3.18
N VAL A 111 6.50 -16.04 3.23
CA VAL A 111 5.50 -15.04 2.84
C VAL A 111 5.31 -14.00 3.95
N GLY A 112 5.11 -14.47 5.18
CA GLY A 112 4.78 -13.63 6.33
C GLY A 112 5.84 -12.59 6.67
N VAL A 113 7.13 -12.94 6.60
CA VAL A 113 8.23 -12.01 6.93
C VAL A 113 8.36 -10.86 5.91
N THR A 114 7.95 -11.08 4.64
CA THR A 114 7.90 -9.99 3.66
C THR A 114 6.90 -8.93 4.11
N VAL A 115 5.74 -9.36 4.53
CA VAL A 115 4.68 -8.48 5.03
C VAL A 115 5.08 -7.83 6.37
N MET A 116 5.77 -8.58 7.24
CA MET A 116 6.32 -8.07 8.50
C MET A 116 7.33 -6.94 8.25
N GLY A 117 8.25 -7.12 7.29
CA GLY A 117 9.21 -6.09 6.89
C GLY A 117 8.52 -4.80 6.46
N MET A 118 7.42 -4.90 5.69
CA MET A 118 6.60 -3.74 5.32
C MET A 118 6.01 -3.04 6.54
N GLY A 119 5.41 -3.79 7.46
CA GLY A 119 4.80 -3.26 8.68
C GLY A 119 5.81 -2.51 9.56
N LEU A 120 6.94 -3.15 9.82
CA LEU A 120 8.00 -2.60 10.67
C LEU A 120 8.63 -1.34 10.08
N MET A 121 8.88 -1.33 8.77
CA MET A 121 9.61 -0.22 8.13
C MET A 121 8.74 0.96 7.71
N SER A 122 7.41 0.78 7.60
CA SER A 122 6.51 1.85 7.16
C SER A 122 6.65 3.17 7.95
N PRO A 123 6.69 3.20 9.29
CA PRO A 123 6.87 4.44 10.04
C PRO A 123 8.25 5.07 9.81
N PHE A 124 9.30 4.24 9.78
CA PHE A 124 10.69 4.71 9.63
C PHE A 124 10.95 5.30 8.24
N ILE A 125 10.42 4.66 7.21
CA ILE A 125 10.54 5.14 5.83
C ILE A 125 9.82 6.48 5.64
N GLY A 126 8.68 6.69 6.29
CA GLY A 126 8.01 8.00 6.31
C GLY A 126 8.93 9.10 6.82
N MET A 127 9.56 8.89 7.99
CA MET A 127 10.51 9.83 8.58
C MET A 127 11.76 10.04 7.71
N LEU A 128 12.31 8.95 7.17
CA LEU A 128 13.50 9.01 6.32
C LEU A 128 13.21 9.80 5.03
N SER A 129 12.02 9.64 4.48
CA SER A 129 11.62 10.35 3.28
C SER A 129 11.36 11.84 3.53
N ASP A 130 11.03 12.23 4.77
CA ASP A 130 10.96 13.63 5.21
C ASP A 130 12.34 14.31 5.27
N ALA A 131 13.42 13.52 5.37
CA ALA A 131 14.78 14.00 5.38
C ALA A 131 15.45 14.03 3.99
N PHE A 132 15.30 12.97 3.21
CA PHE A 132 16.02 12.76 1.94
C PHE A 132 15.22 13.13 0.68
N GLY A 133 13.91 13.37 0.81
CA GLY A 133 13.03 13.72 -0.29
C GLY A 133 12.33 12.51 -0.94
N ARG A 134 11.08 12.73 -1.35
CA ARG A 134 10.15 11.66 -1.77
C ARG A 134 10.64 10.89 -3.01
N ARG A 135 11.04 11.61 -4.06
CA ARG A 135 11.47 11.01 -5.32
C ARG A 135 12.66 10.09 -5.15
N TRP A 136 13.69 10.53 -4.43
CA TRP A 136 14.89 9.73 -4.22
C TRP A 136 14.60 8.47 -3.41
N MET A 137 13.73 8.58 -2.40
CA MET A 137 13.28 7.43 -1.63
C MET A 137 12.53 6.41 -2.47
N ILE A 138 11.64 6.85 -3.38
CA ILE A 138 10.92 5.95 -4.29
C ILE A 138 11.91 5.23 -5.22
N CYS A 139 12.79 5.98 -5.89
CA CYS A 139 13.74 5.40 -6.84
C CYS A 139 14.73 4.45 -6.15
N SER A 140 15.32 4.86 -5.03
CA SER A 140 16.25 4.01 -4.28
C SER A 140 15.58 2.75 -3.74
N ALA A 141 14.32 2.86 -3.28
CA ALA A 141 13.57 1.72 -2.81
C ALA A 141 13.36 0.68 -3.92
N ILE A 142 13.00 1.09 -5.16
CA ILE A 142 12.84 0.16 -6.29
C ILE A 142 14.18 -0.49 -6.65
N PHE A 143 15.26 0.27 -6.62
CA PHE A 143 16.60 -0.26 -6.88
C PHE A 143 16.99 -1.31 -5.84
N PHE A 144 17.00 -0.94 -4.55
CA PHE A 144 17.44 -1.83 -3.47
C PHE A 144 16.51 -3.03 -3.27
N TYR A 145 15.23 -2.91 -3.58
CA TYR A 145 14.27 -3.99 -3.54
C TYR A 145 14.54 -5.06 -4.64
N SER A 146 15.06 -4.67 -5.80
CA SER A 146 15.37 -5.62 -6.86
C SER A 146 16.52 -6.58 -6.50
N LEU A 147 17.47 -6.12 -5.68
CA LEU A 147 18.65 -6.92 -5.30
C LEU A 147 18.31 -8.18 -4.49
N PRO A 148 17.56 -8.11 -3.36
CA PRO A 148 17.21 -9.32 -2.62
C PRO A 148 16.29 -10.25 -3.42
N VAL A 149 15.51 -9.74 -4.38
CA VAL A 149 14.77 -10.58 -5.31
C VAL A 149 15.70 -11.41 -6.19
N ALA A 150 16.73 -10.77 -6.79
CA ALA A 150 17.73 -11.48 -7.58
C ALA A 150 18.50 -12.50 -6.73
N LEU A 151 18.94 -12.10 -5.54
CA LEU A 151 19.68 -12.97 -4.63
C LEU A 151 18.85 -14.16 -4.15
N SER A 152 17.53 -14.02 -4.05
CA SER A 152 16.64 -15.13 -3.69
C SER A 152 16.71 -16.30 -4.66
N ALA A 153 17.09 -16.07 -5.93
CA ALA A 153 17.30 -17.14 -6.92
C ALA A 153 18.50 -18.05 -6.58
N TYR A 154 19.42 -17.57 -5.77
CA TYR A 154 20.65 -18.28 -5.38
C TYR A 154 20.64 -18.69 -3.90
N ALA A 155 19.53 -18.55 -3.20
CA ALA A 155 19.40 -18.90 -1.80
C ALA A 155 19.66 -20.41 -1.60
N PRO A 156 20.65 -20.81 -0.77
CA PRO A 156 20.94 -22.23 -0.57
C PRO A 156 20.00 -22.92 0.42
N THR A 157 19.37 -22.17 1.32
CA THR A 157 18.47 -22.70 2.37
C THR A 157 17.20 -21.87 2.48
N ILE A 158 16.18 -22.44 3.12
CA ILE A 158 14.90 -21.73 3.33
C ILE A 158 15.06 -20.51 4.24
N GLU A 159 16.00 -20.56 5.20
CA GLU A 159 16.28 -19.45 6.11
C GLU A 159 16.90 -18.27 5.36
N SER A 160 17.87 -18.54 4.48
CA SER A 160 18.49 -17.50 3.63
C SER A 160 17.48 -16.90 2.66
N PHE A 161 16.62 -17.74 2.07
CA PHE A 161 15.52 -17.30 1.23
C PHE A 161 14.55 -16.40 2.01
N THR A 162 14.16 -16.83 3.22
CA THR A 162 13.24 -16.09 4.11
C THR A 162 13.83 -14.75 4.53
N LEU A 163 15.14 -14.69 4.84
CA LEU A 163 15.84 -13.43 5.15
C LEU A 163 15.80 -12.47 3.95
N LEU A 164 16.06 -12.96 2.75
CA LEU A 164 15.96 -12.12 1.53
C LEU A 164 14.54 -11.64 1.27
N ARG A 165 13.53 -12.46 1.57
CA ARG A 165 12.12 -12.05 1.51
C ARG A 165 11.79 -10.95 2.52
N PHE A 166 12.36 -11.00 3.73
CA PHE A 166 12.24 -9.93 4.72
C PHE A 166 12.83 -8.62 4.18
N LEU A 167 14.03 -8.67 3.58
CA LEU A 167 14.67 -7.51 2.96
C LEU A 167 13.83 -6.92 1.82
N VAL A 168 13.19 -7.75 0.98
CA VAL A 168 12.21 -7.26 0.00
C VAL A 168 11.13 -6.43 0.69
N GLY A 169 10.58 -6.93 1.81
CA GLY A 169 9.53 -6.23 2.58
C GLY A 169 9.97 -4.87 3.11
N ILE A 170 11.21 -4.74 3.57
CA ILE A 170 11.78 -3.50 4.12
C ILE A 170 11.73 -2.34 3.11
N PHE A 171 11.96 -2.61 1.83
CA PHE A 171 12.02 -1.57 0.81
C PHE A 171 10.65 -1.17 0.24
N VAL A 172 9.62 -2.00 0.35
CA VAL A 172 8.29 -1.72 -0.22
C VAL A 172 7.67 -0.41 0.29
N PRO A 173 7.73 -0.04 1.59
CA PRO A 173 7.22 1.23 2.07
C PRO A 173 7.89 2.45 1.43
N GLY A 174 9.12 2.34 0.98
CA GLY A 174 9.82 3.39 0.23
C GLY A 174 9.12 3.74 -1.10
N MET A 175 8.42 2.77 -1.69
CA MET A 175 7.58 3.01 -2.87
C MET A 175 6.18 3.49 -2.47
N THR A 176 5.52 2.80 -1.53
CA THR A 176 4.10 3.03 -1.23
C THR A 176 3.86 4.27 -0.38
N VAL A 177 4.52 4.38 0.77
CA VAL A 177 4.36 5.51 1.70
C VAL A 177 4.87 6.80 1.07
N CYS A 178 6.06 6.74 0.43
CA CYS A 178 6.66 7.92 -0.18
C CYS A 178 5.88 8.41 -1.41
N LEU A 179 5.29 7.51 -2.22
CA LEU A 179 4.46 7.92 -3.34
C LEU A 179 3.18 8.63 -2.89
N ILE A 180 2.50 8.10 -1.86
CA ILE A 180 1.29 8.74 -1.32
C ILE A 180 1.61 10.13 -0.78
N ALA A 181 2.73 10.28 -0.05
CA ALA A 181 3.19 11.57 0.44
C ALA A 181 3.57 12.52 -0.71
N TYR A 182 4.30 12.03 -1.72
CA TYR A 182 4.66 12.79 -2.92
C TYR A 182 3.42 13.34 -3.64
N LEU A 183 2.40 12.51 -3.85
CA LEU A 183 1.16 12.93 -4.50
C LEU A 183 0.42 14.00 -3.67
N GLY A 184 0.42 13.86 -2.34
CA GLY A 184 -0.23 14.83 -1.45
C GLY A 184 0.48 16.18 -1.35
N GLU A 185 1.80 16.23 -1.57
CA GLU A 185 2.62 17.44 -1.52
C GLU A 185 2.69 18.17 -2.85
N GLU A 186 2.69 17.44 -3.97
CA GLU A 186 2.93 18.00 -5.31
C GLU A 186 1.64 18.36 -6.06
N PHE A 187 0.47 17.82 -5.67
CA PHE A 187 -0.77 17.98 -6.41
C PHE A 187 -1.92 18.51 -5.56
N GLU A 188 -2.81 19.27 -6.20
CA GLU A 188 -4.04 19.78 -5.58
C GLU A 188 -5.04 18.67 -5.28
N SER A 189 -5.85 18.87 -4.24
CA SER A 189 -6.83 17.88 -3.74
C SER A 189 -7.78 17.32 -4.81
N GLU A 190 -8.10 18.11 -5.84
CA GLU A 190 -8.95 17.68 -6.94
C GLU A 190 -8.32 16.55 -7.78
N HIS A 191 -7.00 16.57 -7.96
CA HIS A 191 -6.26 15.59 -8.76
C HIS A 191 -5.86 14.34 -7.96
N ILE A 192 -5.65 14.49 -6.64
CA ILE A 192 -5.19 13.41 -5.76
C ILE A 192 -6.12 12.19 -5.84
N GLY A 193 -7.44 12.38 -5.82
CA GLY A 193 -8.41 11.28 -5.86
C GLY A 193 -8.25 10.40 -7.10
N LYS A 194 -8.02 11.01 -8.28
CA LYS A 194 -7.79 10.27 -9.54
C LYS A 194 -6.45 9.53 -9.51
N LEU A 195 -5.38 10.19 -9.06
CA LEU A 195 -4.04 9.57 -8.96
C LEU A 195 -4.02 8.40 -7.99
N MET A 196 -4.70 8.54 -6.84
CA MET A 196 -4.84 7.45 -5.87
C MET A 196 -5.63 6.26 -6.42
N ALA A 197 -6.64 6.50 -7.27
CA ALA A 197 -7.34 5.42 -7.95
C ALA A 197 -6.40 4.64 -8.89
N PHE A 198 -5.56 5.32 -9.68
CA PHE A 198 -4.54 4.68 -10.51
C PHE A 198 -3.51 3.91 -9.67
N TYR A 199 -3.07 4.48 -8.54
CA TYR A 199 -2.18 3.80 -7.61
C TYR A 199 -2.79 2.50 -7.08
N VAL A 200 -4.03 2.54 -6.58
CA VAL A 200 -4.72 1.36 -6.05
C VAL A 200 -4.92 0.29 -7.13
N CYS A 201 -5.34 0.68 -8.35
CA CYS A 201 -5.40 -0.25 -9.48
C CYS A 201 -4.03 -0.89 -9.76
N GLY A 202 -2.97 -0.08 -9.72
CA GLY A 202 -1.60 -0.57 -9.87
C GLY A 202 -1.23 -1.60 -8.80
N THR A 203 -1.53 -1.34 -7.52
CA THR A 203 -1.20 -2.27 -6.42
C THR A 203 -1.90 -3.62 -6.57
N VAL A 204 -3.18 -3.62 -6.94
CA VAL A 204 -3.95 -4.85 -7.17
C VAL A 204 -3.40 -5.61 -8.38
N PHE A 205 -3.17 -4.90 -9.50
CA PHE A 205 -2.58 -5.49 -10.69
C PHE A 205 -1.19 -6.05 -10.43
N GLY A 206 -0.35 -5.35 -9.68
CA GLY A 206 0.99 -5.80 -9.28
C GLY A 206 0.92 -7.08 -8.44
N GLY A 207 0.04 -7.10 -7.44
CA GLY A 207 -0.18 -8.28 -6.63
C GLY A 207 -0.64 -9.50 -7.43
N PHE A 208 -1.46 -9.32 -8.46
CA PHE A 208 -1.83 -10.38 -9.39
C PHE A 208 -0.67 -10.74 -10.32
N SER A 209 -0.10 -9.76 -11.03
CA SER A 209 0.90 -10.00 -12.09
C SER A 209 2.16 -10.67 -11.58
N GLY A 210 2.60 -10.36 -10.35
CA GLY A 210 3.76 -11.02 -9.74
C GLY A 210 3.55 -12.53 -9.59
N ARG A 211 2.40 -12.95 -9.07
CA ARG A 211 2.04 -14.36 -8.92
C ARG A 211 1.84 -15.04 -10.28
N PHE A 212 1.16 -14.36 -11.18
CA PHE A 212 0.87 -14.87 -12.53
C PHE A 212 2.16 -15.07 -13.32
N LEU A 213 3.02 -14.07 -13.39
CA LEU A 213 4.29 -14.15 -14.11
C LEU A 213 5.21 -15.21 -13.50
N LEU A 214 5.39 -15.20 -12.17
CA LEU A 214 6.29 -16.16 -11.54
C LEU A 214 5.82 -17.60 -11.74
N GLY A 215 4.52 -17.88 -11.59
CA GLY A 215 3.99 -19.22 -11.76
C GLY A 215 4.10 -19.74 -13.19
N HIS A 216 3.80 -18.90 -14.19
CA HIS A 216 3.90 -19.30 -15.60
C HIS A 216 5.35 -19.43 -16.07
N LEU A 217 6.21 -18.44 -15.75
CA LEU A 217 7.63 -18.49 -16.10
C LEU A 217 8.33 -19.70 -15.46
N THR A 218 8.00 -19.99 -14.19
CA THR A 218 8.57 -21.15 -13.48
C THR A 218 8.35 -22.47 -14.20
N GLN A 219 7.22 -22.62 -14.88
CA GLN A 219 6.93 -23.83 -15.63
C GLN A 219 7.85 -24.03 -16.86
N TRP A 220 8.33 -22.91 -17.45
CA TRP A 220 9.12 -22.97 -18.69
C TRP A 220 10.63 -22.91 -18.42
N ILE A 221 11.07 -22.07 -17.49
CA ILE A 221 12.50 -21.78 -17.28
C ILE A 221 12.97 -22.03 -15.84
N GLY A 222 12.12 -22.62 -15.00
CA GLY A 222 12.42 -22.86 -13.58
C GLY A 222 12.28 -21.61 -12.72
N TRP A 223 12.15 -21.80 -11.42
CA TRP A 223 11.85 -20.71 -10.49
C TRP A 223 13.00 -19.72 -10.30
N GLN A 224 14.26 -20.18 -10.34
CA GLN A 224 15.44 -19.34 -10.19
C GLN A 224 15.53 -18.29 -11.30
N PHE A 225 15.49 -18.73 -12.56
CA PHE A 225 15.51 -17.81 -13.70
C PHE A 225 14.27 -16.91 -13.74
N SER A 226 13.12 -17.40 -13.31
CA SER A 226 11.90 -16.60 -13.20
C SER A 226 12.06 -15.47 -12.17
N MET A 227 12.67 -15.73 -11.01
CA MET A 227 13.00 -14.72 -10.01
C MET A 227 13.97 -13.67 -10.56
N LEU A 228 15.01 -14.10 -11.31
CA LEU A 228 15.94 -13.18 -11.96
C LEU A 228 15.25 -12.28 -12.98
N LEU A 229 14.34 -12.83 -13.80
CA LEU A 229 13.55 -12.03 -14.76
C LEU A 229 12.65 -11.03 -14.05
N LEU A 230 11.99 -11.41 -12.96
CA LEU A 230 11.16 -10.50 -12.17
C LEU A 230 12.02 -9.41 -11.50
N SER A 231 13.22 -9.75 -11.04
CA SER A 231 14.18 -8.77 -10.55
C SER A 231 14.62 -7.80 -11.67
N GLY A 232 14.95 -8.32 -12.84
CA GLY A 232 15.28 -7.52 -14.03
C GLY A 232 14.14 -6.58 -14.44
N LEU A 233 12.89 -7.05 -14.38
CA LEU A 233 11.71 -6.21 -14.60
C LEU A 233 11.59 -5.10 -13.55
N SER A 234 11.88 -5.40 -12.28
CA SER A 234 11.90 -4.40 -11.21
C SER A 234 13.01 -3.38 -11.42
N PHE A 235 14.20 -3.82 -11.82
CA PHE A 235 15.32 -2.93 -12.15
C PHE A 235 15.03 -2.04 -13.37
N THR A 236 14.45 -2.60 -14.42
CA THR A 236 13.97 -1.81 -15.57
C THR A 236 12.92 -0.80 -15.14
N GLY A 237 12.03 -1.21 -14.23
CA GLY A 237 11.06 -0.33 -13.59
C GLY A 237 11.71 0.83 -12.84
N PHE A 238 12.81 0.59 -12.13
CA PHE A 238 13.61 1.65 -11.51
C PHE A 238 14.09 2.68 -12.54
N LEU A 239 14.65 2.25 -13.67
CA LEU A 239 15.13 3.16 -14.72
C LEU A 239 13.99 3.99 -15.32
N LEU A 240 12.83 3.37 -15.57
CA LEU A 240 11.65 4.06 -16.09
C LEU A 240 11.11 5.09 -15.09
N VAL A 241 11.01 4.74 -13.81
CA VAL A 241 10.52 5.65 -12.76
C VAL A 241 11.53 6.79 -12.53
N LEU A 242 12.82 6.51 -12.55
CA LEU A 242 13.87 7.52 -12.44
C LEU A 242 13.77 8.56 -13.58
N TRP A 243 13.40 8.11 -14.77
CA TRP A 243 13.23 8.99 -15.94
C TRP A 243 11.90 9.76 -15.92
N GLN A 244 10.80 9.12 -15.49
CA GLN A 244 9.44 9.68 -15.63
C GLN A 244 8.97 10.46 -14.41
N LEU A 245 9.44 10.12 -13.19
CA LEU A 245 8.97 10.74 -11.95
C LEU A 245 9.62 12.12 -11.78
N PRO A 246 8.85 13.24 -11.78
CA PRO A 246 9.39 14.57 -11.61
C PRO A 246 10.07 14.77 -10.24
N PRO A 247 11.04 15.70 -10.13
CA PRO A 247 11.61 16.06 -8.83
C PRO A 247 10.54 16.72 -7.94
N SER A 248 10.63 16.48 -6.62
CA SER A 248 9.78 17.13 -5.64
C SER A 248 10.07 18.63 -5.60
N ARG A 249 9.03 19.46 -5.83
CA ARG A 249 9.15 20.94 -5.88
C ARG A 249 8.68 21.60 -4.58
N HIS A 250 7.74 20.98 -3.88
CA HIS A 250 7.13 21.51 -2.66
C HIS A 250 7.62 20.80 -1.40
N PHE A 251 8.67 19.97 -1.53
CA PHE A 251 9.25 19.28 -0.39
C PHE A 251 9.92 20.26 0.57
N VAL A 252 9.47 20.24 1.84
CA VAL A 252 10.08 20.98 2.95
C VAL A 252 10.44 19.96 4.02
N ALA A 253 11.73 19.78 4.30
CA ALA A 253 12.19 18.91 5.35
C ALA A 253 11.65 19.37 6.73
N LYS A 254 10.84 18.54 7.39
CA LYS A 254 10.27 18.81 8.72
C LYS A 254 10.49 17.61 9.64
N PRO A 255 11.65 17.47 10.27
CA PRO A 255 11.87 16.43 11.27
C PRO A 255 11.15 16.81 12.59
N GLN A 256 9.93 16.34 12.78
CA GLN A 256 9.18 16.53 14.04
C GLN A 256 8.87 15.18 14.71
N LEU A 257 9.91 14.50 15.19
CA LEU A 257 9.78 13.21 15.86
C LEU A 257 8.99 13.30 17.19
N SER A 258 9.19 14.34 17.96
CA SER A 258 8.56 14.51 19.29
C SER A 258 7.04 14.68 19.23
N THR A 259 6.55 15.46 18.26
CA THR A 259 5.12 15.68 18.07
C THR A 259 4.43 14.40 17.56
N ALA A 260 5.10 13.63 16.68
CA ALA A 260 4.60 12.35 16.19
C ALA A 260 4.46 11.31 17.32
N MET A 261 5.42 11.22 18.23
CA MET A 261 5.35 10.29 19.38
C MET A 261 4.20 10.63 20.33
N ARG A 262 3.95 11.90 20.62
CA ARG A 262 2.84 12.31 21.48
C ARG A 262 1.48 11.97 20.84
N SER A 263 1.33 12.22 19.56
CA SER A 263 0.12 11.86 18.80
C SER A 263 -0.06 10.35 18.71
N LEU A 264 1.03 9.56 18.64
CA LEU A 264 0.98 8.11 18.66
C LEU A 264 0.31 7.59 19.93
N VAL A 265 0.76 8.06 21.09
CA VAL A 265 0.19 7.66 22.39
C VAL A 265 -1.29 8.02 22.48
N SER A 266 -1.70 9.20 22.00
CA SER A 266 -3.11 9.59 21.99
C SER A 266 -3.99 8.68 21.13
N HIS A 267 -3.49 8.24 19.99
CA HIS A 267 -4.23 7.31 19.10
C HIS A 267 -4.32 5.89 19.66
N LEU A 268 -3.36 5.45 20.47
CA LEU A 268 -3.42 4.16 21.16
C LEU A 268 -4.51 4.07 22.24
N HIS A 269 -5.09 5.20 22.64
CA HIS A 269 -6.26 5.26 23.54
C HIS A 269 -7.58 5.54 22.80
N ASN A 270 -7.52 5.77 21.49
CA ASN A 270 -8.71 6.06 20.70
C ASN A 270 -9.38 4.75 20.25
N ARG A 271 -10.58 4.47 20.79
CA ARG A 271 -11.37 3.25 20.46
C ARG A 271 -11.65 3.09 18.97
N ILE A 272 -11.84 4.21 18.24
CA ILE A 272 -12.09 4.18 16.79
C ILE A 272 -10.84 3.70 16.05
N VAL A 273 -9.67 4.21 16.42
CA VAL A 273 -8.41 3.81 15.81
C VAL A 273 -8.08 2.36 16.15
N LEU A 274 -8.19 1.98 17.43
CA LEU A 274 -7.89 0.61 17.87
C LEU A 274 -8.79 -0.44 17.24
N SER A 275 -10.12 -0.20 17.18
CA SER A 275 -11.05 -1.12 16.54
C SER A 275 -10.81 -1.24 15.04
N SER A 276 -10.46 -0.14 14.39
CA SER A 276 -10.10 -0.14 12.97
C SER A 276 -8.77 -0.89 12.72
N CYS A 277 -7.77 -0.71 13.60
CA CYS A 277 -6.50 -1.46 13.56
C CYS A 277 -6.73 -2.97 13.74
N ALA A 278 -7.54 -3.35 14.72
CA ALA A 278 -7.88 -4.75 14.97
C ALA A 278 -8.65 -5.36 13.80
N LEU A 279 -9.60 -4.64 13.21
CA LEU A 279 -10.31 -5.12 12.03
C LEU A 279 -9.37 -5.25 10.83
N GLY A 280 -8.49 -4.26 10.60
CA GLY A 280 -7.46 -4.32 9.57
C GLY A 280 -6.52 -5.53 9.73
N PHE A 281 -6.13 -5.83 10.97
CA PHE A 281 -5.34 -7.02 11.30
C PHE A 281 -6.03 -8.30 10.78
N PHE A 282 -7.30 -8.53 11.13
CA PHE A 282 -8.02 -9.74 10.71
C PHE A 282 -8.33 -9.78 9.21
N VAL A 283 -8.44 -8.63 8.55
CA VAL A 283 -8.64 -8.52 7.11
C VAL A 283 -7.42 -9.07 6.36
N LEU A 284 -6.20 -8.60 6.65
CA LEU A 284 -5.02 -9.13 5.96
C LEU A 284 -4.61 -10.50 6.46
N PHE A 285 -4.84 -10.82 7.74
CA PHE A 285 -4.73 -12.17 8.28
C PHE A 285 -5.45 -13.18 7.39
N SER A 286 -6.72 -12.91 7.10
CA SER A 286 -7.55 -13.79 6.30
C SER A 286 -7.07 -13.88 4.84
N LEU A 287 -6.68 -12.75 4.26
CA LEU A 287 -6.24 -12.70 2.87
C LEU A 287 -4.94 -13.49 2.67
N VAL A 288 -3.92 -13.20 3.49
CA VAL A 288 -2.61 -13.85 3.36
C VAL A 288 -2.70 -15.32 3.76
N GLY A 289 -3.38 -15.66 4.86
CA GLY A 289 -3.57 -17.04 5.30
C GLY A 289 -4.29 -17.87 4.23
N CYS A 290 -5.43 -17.41 3.73
CA CYS A 290 -6.19 -18.13 2.72
C CYS A 290 -5.36 -18.39 1.45
N PHE A 291 -4.79 -17.34 0.86
CA PHE A 291 -4.11 -17.44 -0.44
C PHE A 291 -2.73 -18.09 -0.39
N SER A 292 -2.10 -18.19 0.77
CA SER A 292 -0.87 -18.97 0.91
C SER A 292 -1.18 -20.47 0.93
N PHE A 293 -2.20 -20.89 1.68
CA PHE A 293 -2.44 -22.31 1.93
C PHE A 293 -3.43 -22.96 0.96
N ILE A 294 -4.30 -22.21 0.28
CA ILE A 294 -5.13 -22.77 -0.80
C ILE A 294 -4.27 -23.36 -1.92
N ASN A 295 -3.11 -22.76 -2.21
CA ASN A 295 -2.20 -23.29 -3.22
C ASN A 295 -1.60 -24.64 -2.81
N LEU A 296 -1.28 -24.83 -1.53
CA LEU A 296 -0.81 -26.12 -1.04
C LEU A 296 -1.90 -27.19 -1.17
N ARG A 297 -3.16 -26.86 -0.83
CA ARG A 297 -4.31 -27.75 -1.02
C ARG A 297 -4.47 -28.13 -2.48
N LEU A 298 -4.45 -27.15 -3.39
CA LEU A 298 -4.74 -27.37 -4.80
C LEU A 298 -3.57 -28.04 -5.57
N ALA A 299 -2.37 -28.02 -4.99
CA ALA A 299 -1.24 -28.78 -5.49
C ALA A 299 -1.29 -30.27 -5.11
N GLN A 300 -2.11 -30.65 -4.12
CA GLN A 300 -2.30 -32.02 -3.63
C GLN A 300 -3.50 -32.71 -4.30
N ALA A 301 -3.69 -33.99 -4.01
CA ALA A 301 -4.87 -34.74 -4.40
C ALA A 301 -6.17 -34.06 -3.87
N PRO A 302 -7.26 -34.05 -4.62
CA PRO A 302 -7.48 -34.64 -5.93
C PRO A 302 -7.11 -33.73 -7.12
N TYR A 303 -6.62 -32.48 -6.89
CA TYR A 303 -6.50 -31.46 -7.94
C TYR A 303 -5.19 -31.53 -8.73
N HIS A 304 -4.05 -31.76 -8.05
CA HIS A 304 -2.70 -31.84 -8.65
C HIS A 304 -2.35 -30.70 -9.61
N LEU A 305 -2.75 -29.45 -9.26
CA LEU A 305 -2.51 -28.29 -10.10
C LEU A 305 -1.01 -27.94 -10.15
N ASN A 306 -0.53 -27.65 -11.35
CA ASN A 306 0.84 -27.15 -11.58
C ASN A 306 0.98 -25.67 -11.23
N THR A 307 2.22 -25.13 -11.26
CA THR A 307 2.53 -23.74 -10.88
C THR A 307 1.78 -22.71 -11.71
N ALA A 308 1.60 -22.92 -13.01
CA ALA A 308 0.85 -22.02 -13.89
C ALA A 308 -0.65 -22.03 -13.56
N GLN A 309 -1.22 -23.23 -13.33
CA GLN A 309 -2.62 -23.35 -12.93
C GLN A 309 -2.88 -22.71 -11.58
N LEU A 310 -1.98 -22.91 -10.61
CA LEU A 310 -2.03 -22.23 -9.29
C LEU A 310 -1.93 -20.72 -9.45
N ALA A 311 -1.08 -20.22 -10.36
CA ALA A 311 -0.97 -18.79 -10.64
C ALA A 311 -2.27 -18.19 -11.20
N ASN A 312 -3.02 -18.94 -12.01
CA ASN A 312 -4.30 -18.50 -12.56
C ASN A 312 -5.37 -18.27 -11.49
N ILE A 313 -5.29 -18.95 -10.34
CA ILE A 313 -6.23 -18.76 -9.22
C ILE A 313 -6.19 -17.32 -8.70
N PHE A 314 -5.03 -16.69 -8.76
CA PHE A 314 -4.87 -15.31 -8.33
C PHE A 314 -5.55 -14.28 -9.24
N SER A 315 -6.12 -14.67 -10.38
CA SER A 315 -7.01 -13.78 -11.16
C SER A 315 -8.22 -13.29 -10.34
N VAL A 316 -8.60 -14.04 -9.31
CA VAL A 316 -9.58 -13.61 -8.30
C VAL A 316 -9.23 -12.25 -7.68
N TYR A 317 -7.95 -11.92 -7.54
CA TYR A 317 -7.53 -10.61 -7.01
C TYR A 317 -7.95 -9.43 -7.87
N LEU A 318 -8.11 -9.64 -9.18
CA LEU A 318 -8.55 -8.58 -10.10
C LEU A 318 -9.96 -8.07 -9.77
N ILE A 319 -10.76 -8.88 -9.06
CA ILE A 319 -12.05 -8.44 -8.54
C ILE A 319 -11.90 -7.19 -7.66
N GLY A 320 -10.78 -7.05 -6.94
CA GLY A 320 -10.47 -5.89 -6.11
C GLY A 320 -10.48 -4.57 -6.88
N MET A 321 -10.10 -4.57 -8.16
CA MET A 321 -10.12 -3.36 -9.00
C MET A 321 -11.56 -2.88 -9.28
N ILE A 322 -12.50 -3.82 -9.38
CA ILE A 322 -13.92 -3.54 -9.66
C ILE A 322 -14.66 -3.24 -8.36
N ILE A 323 -14.37 -3.98 -7.31
CA ILE A 323 -15.10 -3.92 -6.03
C ILE A 323 -14.72 -2.71 -5.19
N THR A 324 -13.49 -2.21 -5.29
CA THR A 324 -13.06 -1.02 -4.52
C THR A 324 -13.91 0.23 -4.83
N PRO A 325 -14.20 0.58 -6.08
CA PRO A 325 -15.17 1.63 -6.40
C PRO A 325 -16.59 1.33 -5.90
N ALA A 326 -17.05 0.08 -6.02
CA ALA A 326 -18.37 -0.34 -5.56
C ALA A 326 -18.54 -0.22 -4.03
N ALA A 327 -17.45 -0.41 -3.26
CA ALA A 327 -17.44 -0.21 -1.81
C ALA A 327 -17.88 1.22 -1.42
N THR A 328 -17.49 2.24 -2.20
CA THR A 328 -17.92 3.63 -1.96
C THR A 328 -19.43 3.81 -2.08
N TRP A 329 -20.06 3.15 -3.04
CA TRP A 329 -21.51 3.17 -3.21
C TRP A 329 -22.21 2.47 -2.02
N LEU A 330 -21.71 1.30 -1.60
CA LEU A 330 -22.23 0.57 -0.44
C LEU A 330 -22.15 1.41 0.85
N LEU A 331 -21.01 2.09 1.05
CA LEU A 331 -20.79 2.98 2.19
C LEU A 331 -21.80 4.14 2.24
N ARG A 332 -22.11 4.74 1.08
CA ARG A 332 -23.12 5.81 1.00
C ARG A 332 -24.51 5.31 1.29
N LYS A 333 -24.85 4.10 0.83
CA LYS A 333 -26.20 3.53 0.95
C LYS A 333 -26.46 2.95 2.35
N PHE A 334 -25.54 2.19 2.92
CA PHE A 334 -25.74 1.43 4.15
C PHE A 334 -24.98 1.98 5.36
N GLY A 335 -24.01 2.90 5.14
CA GLY A 335 -23.09 3.35 6.17
C GLY A 335 -21.95 2.35 6.44
N ALA A 336 -20.92 2.79 7.17
CA ALA A 336 -19.71 2.00 7.38
C ALA A 336 -19.95 0.70 8.17
N PRO A 337 -20.65 0.69 9.34
CA PRO A 337 -20.80 -0.53 10.13
C PRO A 337 -21.54 -1.64 9.40
N ARG A 338 -22.67 -1.30 8.74
CA ARG A 338 -23.45 -2.29 7.99
C ARG A 338 -22.69 -2.83 6.78
N THR A 339 -21.97 -1.95 6.07
CA THR A 339 -21.14 -2.35 4.94
C THR A 339 -20.05 -3.32 5.39
N MET A 340 -19.35 -3.04 6.48
CA MET A 340 -18.31 -3.92 7.04
C MET A 340 -18.90 -5.27 7.48
N ALA A 341 -20.03 -5.27 8.19
CA ALA A 341 -20.66 -6.50 8.66
C ALA A 341 -21.12 -7.40 7.51
N LEU A 342 -21.81 -6.82 6.52
CA LEU A 342 -22.29 -7.57 5.35
C LEU A 342 -21.14 -8.11 4.50
N SER A 343 -20.10 -7.32 4.30
CA SER A 343 -18.94 -7.75 3.51
C SER A 343 -18.12 -8.82 4.23
N LEU A 344 -17.99 -8.72 5.55
CA LEU A 344 -17.31 -9.76 6.33
C LEU A 344 -18.12 -11.06 6.38
N ALA A 345 -19.44 -10.98 6.50
CA ALA A 345 -20.35 -12.14 6.38
C ALA A 345 -20.23 -12.81 5.00
N LEU A 346 -20.15 -12.00 3.93
CA LEU A 346 -19.90 -12.52 2.57
C LEU A 346 -18.58 -13.27 2.50
N SER A 347 -17.53 -12.74 3.13
CA SER A 347 -16.22 -13.39 3.22
C SER A 347 -16.28 -14.72 3.98
N VAL A 348 -17.02 -14.79 5.10
CA VAL A 348 -17.28 -16.03 5.85
C VAL A 348 -17.94 -17.08 4.95
N CYS A 349 -19.00 -16.70 4.22
CA CYS A 349 -19.64 -17.60 3.24
C CYS A 349 -18.62 -18.12 2.21
N GLY A 350 -17.76 -17.24 1.69
CA GLY A 350 -16.72 -17.61 0.73
C GLY A 350 -15.71 -18.62 1.30
N ILE A 351 -15.29 -18.41 2.55
CA ILE A 351 -14.38 -19.33 3.24
C ILE A 351 -15.03 -20.72 3.42
N VAL A 352 -16.30 -20.77 3.82
CA VAL A 352 -17.03 -22.05 3.99
C VAL A 352 -17.20 -22.76 2.64
N ILE A 353 -17.58 -22.05 1.58
CA ILE A 353 -17.71 -22.61 0.24
C ILE A 353 -16.38 -23.17 -0.26
N SER A 354 -15.24 -22.59 0.15
CA SER A 354 -13.92 -23.09 -0.22
C SER A 354 -13.61 -24.50 0.31
N LEU A 355 -14.39 -25.06 1.22
CA LEU A 355 -14.29 -26.45 1.66
C LEU A 355 -14.78 -27.45 0.61
N ALA A 356 -15.60 -27.01 -0.33
CA ALA A 356 -16.12 -27.88 -1.37
C ALA A 356 -15.01 -28.55 -2.18
N GLN A 357 -15.31 -29.74 -2.72
CA GLN A 357 -14.38 -30.46 -3.58
C GLN A 357 -14.37 -29.94 -5.03
N PRO A 358 -15.50 -29.57 -5.65
CA PRO A 358 -15.48 -29.05 -7.02
C PRO A 358 -14.68 -27.77 -7.14
N LEU A 359 -13.66 -27.75 -8.02
CA LEU A 359 -12.74 -26.61 -8.19
C LEU A 359 -13.49 -25.30 -8.48
N MET A 360 -14.60 -25.38 -9.22
CA MET A 360 -15.43 -24.20 -9.51
C MET A 360 -16.03 -23.57 -8.26
N LEU A 361 -16.48 -24.40 -7.31
CA LEU A 361 -16.98 -23.88 -6.02
C LEU A 361 -15.87 -23.28 -5.17
N VAL A 362 -14.69 -23.89 -5.16
CA VAL A 362 -13.51 -23.30 -4.50
C VAL A 362 -13.23 -21.94 -5.09
N PHE A 363 -13.23 -21.80 -6.42
CA PHE A 363 -13.00 -20.54 -7.10
C PHE A 363 -14.06 -19.47 -6.74
N CYS A 364 -15.33 -19.86 -6.76
CA CYS A 364 -16.43 -18.98 -6.31
C CYS A 364 -16.26 -18.56 -4.85
N GLY A 365 -15.86 -19.49 -3.97
CA GLY A 365 -15.56 -19.20 -2.57
C GLY A 365 -14.46 -18.16 -2.41
N LEU A 366 -13.36 -18.28 -3.16
CA LEU A 366 -12.26 -17.32 -3.14
C LEU A 366 -12.69 -15.94 -3.66
N ILE A 367 -13.54 -15.87 -4.68
CA ILE A 367 -14.11 -14.61 -5.18
C ILE A 367 -14.93 -13.92 -4.08
N LEU A 368 -15.84 -14.65 -3.42
CA LEU A 368 -16.68 -14.10 -2.36
C LEU A 368 -15.84 -13.65 -1.17
N MET A 369 -14.88 -14.46 -0.75
CA MET A 369 -13.95 -14.15 0.32
C MET A 369 -13.16 -12.87 0.01
N SER A 370 -12.54 -12.78 -1.17
CA SER A 370 -11.76 -11.61 -1.58
C SER A 370 -12.63 -10.35 -1.68
N THR A 371 -13.82 -10.48 -2.24
CA THR A 371 -14.81 -9.39 -2.34
C THR A 371 -15.12 -8.83 -0.96
N GLY A 372 -15.45 -9.70 -0.01
CA GLY A 372 -15.75 -9.31 1.37
C GLY A 372 -14.58 -8.61 2.06
N VAL A 373 -13.37 -9.15 1.92
CA VAL A 373 -12.14 -8.57 2.48
C VAL A 373 -11.84 -7.20 1.89
N PHE A 374 -11.87 -7.02 0.57
CA PHE A 374 -11.57 -5.74 -0.07
C PHE A 374 -12.59 -4.65 0.25
N ILE A 375 -13.89 -4.99 0.35
CA ILE A 375 -14.93 -4.04 0.78
C ILE A 375 -14.70 -3.64 2.24
N THR A 376 -14.44 -4.61 3.13
CA THR A 376 -14.18 -4.36 4.55
C THR A 376 -12.95 -3.45 4.72
N GLN A 377 -11.85 -3.71 4.01
CA GLN A 377 -10.66 -2.87 4.02
C GLN A 377 -10.97 -1.42 3.61
N SER A 378 -11.64 -1.24 2.47
CA SER A 378 -12.01 0.09 1.97
C SER A 378 -12.95 0.83 2.92
N ALA A 379 -13.91 0.12 3.51
CA ALA A 379 -14.85 0.67 4.48
C ALA A 379 -14.14 1.11 5.76
N THR A 380 -13.17 0.32 6.25
CA THR A 380 -12.41 0.63 7.47
C THR A 380 -11.53 1.87 7.29
N ILE A 381 -10.82 1.99 6.16
CA ILE A 381 -10.01 3.16 5.84
C ILE A 381 -10.89 4.42 5.73
N SER A 382 -12.06 4.29 5.09
CA SER A 382 -13.04 5.39 4.99
C SER A 382 -13.59 5.78 6.37
N TYR A 383 -13.85 4.80 7.24
CA TYR A 383 -14.32 5.03 8.60
C TYR A 383 -13.30 5.82 9.44
N ILE A 384 -12.01 5.46 9.39
CA ILE A 384 -10.93 6.24 10.03
C ILE A 384 -10.92 7.67 9.50
N SER A 385 -10.98 7.84 8.17
CA SER A 385 -10.92 9.15 7.53
C SER A 385 -12.07 10.09 7.92
N LEU A 386 -13.24 9.54 8.23
CA LEU A 386 -14.43 10.31 8.62
C LEU A 386 -14.44 10.66 10.11
N HIS A 387 -13.92 9.81 10.97
CA HIS A 387 -14.05 9.95 12.43
C HIS A 387 -12.79 10.50 13.11
N VAL A 388 -11.62 10.39 12.49
CA VAL A 388 -10.37 10.94 13.03
C VAL A 388 -10.07 12.27 12.36
N ARG A 389 -10.17 13.37 13.12
CA ARG A 389 -9.94 14.73 12.62
C ARG A 389 -8.49 15.17 12.76
N GLU A 390 -7.86 14.89 13.90
CA GLU A 390 -6.47 15.23 14.19
C GLU A 390 -5.56 14.00 14.00
N GLY A 391 -4.34 14.22 13.50
CA GLY A 391 -3.37 13.14 13.29
C GLY A 391 -3.84 12.01 12.37
N ARG A 392 -4.71 12.28 11.39
CA ARG A 392 -5.29 11.28 10.48
C ARG A 392 -4.23 10.43 9.76
N SER A 393 -3.12 11.04 9.35
CA SER A 393 -2.01 10.35 8.70
C SER A 393 -1.40 9.28 9.61
N LEU A 394 -1.21 9.61 10.90
CA LEU A 394 -0.67 8.68 11.89
C LEU A 394 -1.66 7.56 12.23
N ALA A 395 -2.96 7.88 12.38
CA ALA A 395 -4.00 6.86 12.58
C ALA A 395 -4.05 5.86 11.41
N THR A 396 -3.91 6.35 10.17
CA THR A 396 -3.83 5.50 8.97
C THR A 396 -2.53 4.68 8.97
N GLY A 397 -1.42 5.26 9.40
CA GLY A 397 -0.14 4.54 9.57
C GLY A 397 -0.23 3.39 10.57
N LEU A 398 -0.86 3.63 11.74
CA LEU A 398 -1.14 2.60 12.75
C LEU A 398 -2.03 1.47 12.19
N TYR A 399 -3.06 1.86 11.43
CA TYR A 399 -3.91 0.89 10.75
C TYR A 399 -3.10 -0.01 9.81
N TYR A 400 -2.23 0.54 8.95
CA TYR A 400 -1.41 -0.26 8.04
C TYR A 400 -0.38 -1.11 8.77
N MET A 401 0.20 -0.63 9.86
CA MET A 401 1.09 -1.42 10.70
C MET A 401 0.35 -2.65 11.26
N ALA A 402 -0.82 -2.45 11.87
CA ALA A 402 -1.64 -3.55 12.39
C ALA A 402 -2.10 -4.49 11.27
N TYR A 403 -2.48 -3.95 10.11
CA TYR A 403 -2.86 -4.68 8.92
C TYR A 403 -1.74 -5.63 8.47
N TYR A 404 -0.50 -5.15 8.36
CA TYR A 404 0.65 -5.98 7.97
C TYR A 404 1.02 -7.01 9.05
N CYS A 405 0.95 -6.65 10.33
CA CYS A 405 1.11 -7.62 11.43
C CYS A 405 0.07 -8.75 11.32
N GLY A 406 -1.16 -8.42 10.95
CA GLY A 406 -2.20 -9.40 10.69
C GLY A 406 -1.85 -10.36 9.56
N GLY A 407 -1.30 -9.85 8.45
CA GLY A 407 -0.86 -10.70 7.35
C GLY A 407 0.25 -11.68 7.74
N THR A 408 1.21 -11.23 8.54
CA THR A 408 2.27 -12.08 9.09
C THR A 408 1.70 -13.16 10.01
N ALA A 409 0.83 -12.77 10.95
CA ALA A 409 0.17 -13.71 11.86
C ALA A 409 -0.70 -14.71 11.10
N GLY A 410 -1.39 -14.27 10.04
CA GLY A 410 -2.19 -15.13 9.15
C GLY A 410 -1.34 -16.17 8.42
N ALA A 411 -0.19 -15.77 7.89
CA ALA A 411 0.75 -16.71 7.28
C ALA A 411 1.23 -17.76 8.28
N TRP A 412 1.55 -17.36 9.51
CA TRP A 412 2.07 -18.27 10.54
C TRP A 412 1.01 -19.18 11.16
N LEU A 413 -0.10 -18.62 11.65
CA LEU A 413 -1.14 -19.39 12.31
C LEU A 413 -1.89 -20.33 11.35
N CYS A 414 -2.11 -19.91 10.11
CA CYS A 414 -2.67 -20.79 9.10
C CYS A 414 -1.69 -21.92 8.71
N ALA A 415 -0.37 -21.68 8.77
CA ALA A 415 0.63 -22.72 8.57
C ALA A 415 0.54 -23.82 9.63
N LEU A 416 0.52 -23.43 10.91
CA LEU A 416 0.35 -24.38 12.02
C LEU A 416 -0.96 -25.18 11.90
N SER A 417 -2.05 -24.49 11.52
CA SER A 417 -3.35 -25.14 11.33
C SER A 417 -3.36 -26.06 10.11
N PHE A 418 -2.66 -25.70 9.03
CA PHE A 418 -2.54 -26.55 7.84
C PHE A 418 -1.71 -27.80 8.13
N GLN A 419 -0.62 -27.68 8.86
CA GLN A 419 0.22 -28.80 9.27
C GLN A 419 -0.56 -29.87 10.07
N THR A 420 -1.49 -29.42 10.94
CA THR A 420 -2.23 -30.31 11.83
C THR A 420 -3.52 -30.86 11.20
N TRP A 421 -4.32 -30.00 10.56
CA TRP A 421 -5.66 -30.32 10.05
C TRP A 421 -5.86 -29.99 8.57
N GLN A 422 -4.77 -29.81 7.83
CA GLN A 422 -4.80 -29.47 6.41
C GLN A 422 -5.71 -28.23 6.15
N TRP A 423 -6.39 -28.19 5.02
CA TRP A 423 -7.26 -27.07 4.64
C TRP A 423 -8.40 -26.79 5.62
N GLN A 424 -8.92 -27.82 6.26
CA GLN A 424 -9.99 -27.66 7.26
C GLN A 424 -9.51 -26.84 8.46
N GLY A 425 -8.28 -27.04 8.91
CA GLY A 425 -7.67 -26.26 9.98
C GLY A 425 -7.52 -24.78 9.59
N VAL A 426 -7.05 -24.51 8.37
CA VAL A 426 -6.96 -23.15 7.85
C VAL A 426 -8.33 -22.47 7.84
N VAL A 427 -9.35 -23.14 7.32
CA VAL A 427 -10.72 -22.63 7.31
C VAL A 427 -11.20 -22.30 8.73
N GLY A 428 -10.99 -23.20 9.69
CA GLY A 428 -11.34 -22.96 11.09
C GLY A 428 -10.66 -21.70 11.65
N THR A 429 -9.35 -21.54 11.40
CA THR A 429 -8.56 -20.38 11.82
C THR A 429 -9.06 -19.09 11.17
N LEU A 430 -9.38 -19.12 9.87
CA LEU A 430 -9.93 -17.99 9.14
C LEU A 430 -11.32 -17.59 9.63
N LEU A 431 -12.20 -18.59 9.91
CA LEU A 431 -13.53 -18.34 10.45
C LEU A 431 -13.44 -17.71 11.84
N LEU A 432 -12.56 -18.20 12.71
CA LEU A 432 -12.31 -17.59 14.01
C LEU A 432 -11.89 -16.14 13.88
N ALA A 433 -10.92 -15.84 13.01
CA ALA A 433 -10.45 -14.49 12.75
C ALA A 433 -11.58 -13.56 12.26
N GLN A 434 -12.42 -14.04 11.36
CA GLN A 434 -13.55 -13.27 10.82
C GLN A 434 -14.68 -13.09 11.84
N CYS A 435 -14.94 -14.09 12.69
CA CYS A 435 -15.89 -13.97 13.81
C CYS A 435 -15.44 -12.89 14.80
N ILE A 436 -14.15 -12.86 15.15
CA ILE A 436 -13.60 -11.79 16.00
C ILE A 436 -13.78 -10.43 15.30
N GLY A 437 -13.54 -10.33 14.00
CA GLY A 437 -13.80 -9.13 13.21
C GLY A 437 -15.25 -8.67 13.29
N LEU A 438 -16.22 -9.58 13.16
CA LEU A 438 -17.64 -9.30 13.33
C LEU A 438 -17.98 -8.80 14.74
N ILE A 439 -17.42 -9.43 15.78
CA ILE A 439 -17.59 -9.00 17.16
C ILE A 439 -17.10 -7.56 17.34
N ILE A 440 -15.94 -7.20 16.79
CA ILE A 440 -15.41 -5.83 16.83
C ILE A 440 -16.35 -4.85 16.15
N ILE A 441 -16.92 -5.20 14.99
CA ILE A 441 -17.86 -4.34 14.27
C ILE A 441 -19.11 -4.09 15.13
N PHE A 442 -19.71 -5.12 15.70
CA PHE A 442 -20.95 -4.98 16.48
C PHE A 442 -20.73 -4.33 17.85
N SER A 443 -19.63 -4.64 18.54
CA SER A 443 -19.37 -4.14 19.90
C SER A 443 -18.85 -2.70 19.95
N VAL A 444 -18.06 -2.28 18.96
CA VAL A 444 -17.37 -0.97 18.98
C VAL A 444 -17.82 -0.08 17.83
N ILE A 445 -17.64 -0.55 16.60
CA ILE A 445 -17.85 0.30 15.40
C ILE A 445 -19.33 0.68 15.24
N TRP A 446 -20.25 -0.26 15.51
CA TRP A 446 -21.69 0.01 15.43
C TRP A 446 -22.14 1.05 16.47
N GLN A 447 -21.65 0.95 17.70
CA GLN A 447 -22.00 1.87 18.79
C GLN A 447 -21.44 3.29 18.59
N THR A 448 -20.30 3.44 17.92
CA THR A 448 -19.67 4.73 17.68
C THR A 448 -20.15 5.44 16.41
N SER A 449 -21.03 4.81 15.62
CA SER A 449 -21.52 5.37 14.38
C SER A 449 -22.73 6.30 14.61
N PRO A 450 -22.72 7.56 14.14
CA PRO A 450 -23.80 8.52 14.37
C PRO A 450 -25.20 8.08 13.86
N ARG A 451 -25.26 7.16 12.89
CA ARG A 451 -26.51 6.63 12.32
C ARG A 451 -27.16 5.50 13.12
N ALA A 452 -26.53 5.01 14.18
CA ALA A 452 -27.08 3.98 15.05
C ALA A 452 -27.86 4.56 16.23
N GLN A 453 -27.86 5.90 16.41
CA GLN A 453 -28.48 6.62 17.52
C GLN A 453 -29.76 7.37 17.11
N GLY A 454 -30.28 7.15 15.91
CA GLY A 454 -31.52 7.76 15.41
C GLY A 454 -32.50 6.75 14.86
#